data_dec57be8ceeaf10bb75bb0f31e8beb91
#
_entry.id   dec57be8ceeaf10bb75bb0f31e8beb91
#
_cell.length_a   1.000
_cell.length_b   1.000
_cell.length_c   1.000
_cell.angle_alpha   90.00
_cell.angle_beta   90.00
_cell.angle_gamma   90.00
#
_symmetry.space_group_name_H-M   'P 1'
#
loop_
_entity.id
_entity.type
_entity.pdbx_description
1 polymer ?
#
loop_
_entity_poly.entity_id
_entity_poly.type
_entity_poly.pdbx_seq_one_letter_code
_entity_poly.pdbx_strand_id
1 'polypeptide(L)'
;VLSNVTVHKSNLVELPEFASGGKINGWLLHIPATYLGIAQAARDYAVHFANTHSPNSLNGSIAQLPNVQQLLGEIDLELTKARLVIYGVASSYDNESTKELLTNEISVAKHIVTNSAITIVDKAMRLVGAKSLQRTNPLQRYYRDVRAGLHNPPMDDMTIKKLALTALEEDNNKKLVKRGD
;
A
#
# COMPACT_ATOMS: atom_id res chain seq x y z
N VAL A 1 11.51 -0.46 -28.07
CA VAL A 1 12.91 -0.87 -28.02
C VAL A 1 13.73 0.30 -28.55
N LEU A 2 14.68 0.80 -27.74
CA LEU A 2 15.65 1.83 -28.15
C LEU A 2 16.92 1.11 -28.63
N SER A 3 17.40 1.43 -29.83
CA SER A 3 18.64 0.85 -30.38
C SER A 3 19.51 1.96 -30.92
N ASN A 4 20.78 1.99 -30.51
CA ASN A 4 21.78 2.96 -30.99
C ASN A 4 21.37 4.44 -30.86
N VAL A 5 20.66 4.77 -29.77
CA VAL A 5 20.27 6.16 -29.46
C VAL A 5 21.41 6.84 -28.71
N THR A 6 21.97 7.90 -29.31
CA THR A 6 22.96 8.74 -28.66
C THR A 6 22.26 9.89 -27.95
N VAL A 7 22.57 10.07 -26.66
CA VAL A 7 22.05 11.18 -25.83
C VAL A 7 23.21 12.00 -25.28
N HIS A 8 22.98 13.27 -24.99
CA HIS A 8 23.99 14.12 -24.38
C HIS A 8 24.28 13.66 -22.95
N LYS A 9 25.55 13.75 -22.50
CA LYS A 9 25.96 13.32 -21.17
C LYS A 9 25.18 13.98 -20.02
N SER A 10 24.69 15.21 -20.22
CA SER A 10 23.85 15.91 -19.23
C SER A 10 22.49 15.24 -18.97
N ASN A 11 22.09 14.30 -19.83
CA ASN A 11 20.85 13.52 -19.65
C ASN A 11 21.08 12.29 -18.75
N LEU A 12 22.33 12.06 -18.32
CA LEU A 12 22.62 11.02 -17.32
C LEU A 12 22.15 11.52 -15.96
N VAL A 13 21.10 10.91 -15.43
CA VAL A 13 20.53 11.25 -14.11
C VAL A 13 21.27 10.47 -13.02
N GLU A 14 21.46 9.17 -13.24
CA GLU A 14 22.05 8.26 -12.26
C GLU A 14 22.67 7.05 -12.98
N LEU A 15 23.81 6.58 -12.49
CA LEU A 15 24.33 5.26 -12.86
C LEU A 15 23.70 4.22 -11.93
N PRO A 16 23.19 3.09 -12.49
CA PRO A 16 22.67 2.03 -11.65
C PRO A 16 23.85 1.48 -10.81
N GLU A 17 23.85 1.82 -9.53
CA GLU A 17 24.69 1.12 -8.57
C GLU A 17 24.09 -0.27 -8.39
N PHE A 18 24.67 -1.27 -9.05
CA PHE A 18 24.33 -2.65 -8.83
C PHE A 18 24.60 -3.01 -7.37
N ALA A 19 23.50 -3.01 -6.60
CA ALA A 19 23.36 -3.72 -5.33
C ALA A 19 24.59 -3.80 -4.42
N SER A 20 25.14 -2.70 -4.03
CA SER A 20 25.91 -2.64 -2.80
C SER A 20 24.94 -2.56 -1.63
N GLY A 21 24.71 -3.72 -0.99
CA GLY A 21 24.08 -3.92 0.32
C GLY A 21 23.22 -2.79 0.85
N GLY A 22 21.90 -2.83 0.57
CA GLY A 22 20.90 -2.47 1.53
C GLY A 22 20.89 -1.10 2.17
N LYS A 23 21.29 -0.02 1.47
CA LYS A 23 21.00 1.32 2.00
C LYS A 23 19.48 1.51 2.02
N ILE A 24 18.98 1.95 3.17
CA ILE A 24 17.57 2.30 3.37
C ILE A 24 17.21 3.38 2.36
N ASN A 25 16.24 3.07 1.49
CA ASN A 25 15.86 3.95 0.40
C ASN A 25 14.38 4.37 0.54
N GLY A 26 14.17 5.62 0.94
CA GLY A 26 12.83 6.19 1.16
C GLY A 26 11.98 6.28 -0.10
N TRP A 27 12.56 6.22 -1.31
CA TRP A 27 11.74 6.23 -2.51
C TRP A 27 10.85 4.99 -2.67
N LEU A 28 11.15 3.92 -1.95
CA LEU A 28 10.25 2.77 -1.87
C LEU A 28 8.88 3.12 -1.25
N LEU A 29 8.76 4.23 -0.52
CA LEU A 29 7.49 4.74 0.01
C LEU A 29 6.60 5.38 -1.07
N HIS A 30 7.13 5.76 -2.23
CA HIS A 30 6.33 6.28 -3.36
C HIS A 30 5.34 5.26 -3.89
N ILE A 31 5.73 3.98 -3.91
CA ILE A 31 4.89 2.87 -4.36
C ILE A 31 3.62 2.76 -3.51
N PRO A 32 3.70 2.53 -2.19
CA PRO A 32 2.51 2.45 -1.35
C PRO A 32 1.72 3.77 -1.29
N ALA A 33 2.38 4.94 -1.37
CA ALA A 33 1.68 6.23 -1.42
C ALA A 33 0.76 6.33 -2.64
N THR A 34 1.20 5.85 -3.80
CA THR A 34 0.38 5.81 -5.01
C THR A 34 -0.87 4.95 -4.82
N TYR A 35 -0.72 3.75 -4.24
CA TYR A 35 -1.86 2.86 -3.99
C TYR A 35 -2.79 3.36 -2.89
N LEU A 36 -2.25 4.07 -1.89
CA LEU A 36 -3.06 4.77 -0.89
C LEU A 36 -3.96 5.84 -1.54
N GLY A 37 -3.45 6.57 -2.54
CA GLY A 37 -4.23 7.53 -3.32
C GLY A 37 -5.39 6.87 -4.09
N ILE A 38 -5.16 5.70 -4.70
CA ILE A 38 -6.21 4.92 -5.37
C ILE A 38 -7.25 4.43 -4.35
N ALA A 39 -6.81 3.95 -3.19
CA ALA A 39 -7.69 3.52 -2.10
C ALA A 39 -8.59 4.65 -1.60
N GLN A 40 -8.01 5.85 -1.42
CA GLN A 40 -8.76 7.05 -1.06
C GLN A 40 -9.83 7.39 -2.10
N ALA A 41 -9.49 7.39 -3.38
CA ALA A 41 -10.43 7.66 -4.47
C ALA A 41 -11.56 6.61 -4.52
N ALA A 42 -11.25 5.34 -4.27
CA ALA A 42 -12.26 4.28 -4.20
C ALA A 42 -13.21 4.47 -3.01
N ARG A 43 -12.68 4.82 -1.85
CA ARG A 43 -13.46 5.17 -0.65
C ARG A 43 -14.39 6.34 -0.91
N ASP A 44 -13.89 7.43 -1.48
CA ASP A 44 -14.68 8.62 -1.73
C ASP A 44 -15.80 8.36 -2.74
N TYR A 45 -15.53 7.56 -3.77
CA TYR A 45 -16.54 7.11 -4.70
C TYR A 45 -17.63 6.26 -4.02
N ALA A 46 -17.24 5.32 -3.16
CA ALA A 46 -18.18 4.47 -2.43
C ALA A 46 -19.09 5.27 -1.49
N VAL A 47 -18.54 6.25 -0.77
CA VAL A 47 -19.30 7.16 0.11
C VAL A 47 -20.27 7.99 -0.70
N HIS A 48 -19.82 8.59 -1.80
CA HIS A 48 -20.69 9.38 -2.67
C HIS A 48 -21.83 8.51 -3.23
N PHE A 49 -21.50 7.31 -3.72
CA PHE A 49 -22.50 6.38 -4.24
C PHE A 49 -23.51 5.97 -3.16
N ALA A 50 -23.07 5.66 -1.95
CA ALA A 50 -23.95 5.29 -0.85
C ALA A 50 -24.95 6.40 -0.53
N ASN A 51 -24.51 7.67 -0.54
CA ASN A 51 -25.36 8.82 -0.22
C ASN A 51 -26.33 9.19 -1.36
N THR A 52 -25.99 8.89 -2.61
CA THR A 52 -26.77 9.35 -3.78
C THR A 52 -27.62 8.25 -4.43
N HIS A 53 -27.28 6.98 -4.19
CA HIS A 53 -28.01 5.87 -4.80
C HIS A 53 -29.23 5.46 -3.97
N SER A 54 -30.41 5.61 -4.58
CA SER A 54 -31.72 5.23 -4.01
C SER A 54 -32.41 4.26 -4.95
N PRO A 55 -32.38 2.95 -4.65
CA PRO A 55 -33.13 1.96 -5.45
C PRO A 55 -34.64 2.05 -5.19
N ASN A 56 -35.46 1.64 -6.17
CA ASN A 56 -36.90 1.73 -6.07
C ASN A 56 -37.50 0.97 -4.87
N SER A 57 -36.78 0.00 -4.35
CA SER A 57 -37.20 -0.82 -3.19
C SER A 57 -36.94 -0.17 -1.84
N LEU A 58 -36.31 1.02 -1.82
CA LEU A 58 -35.89 1.69 -0.59
C LEU A 58 -36.37 3.14 -0.58
N ASN A 59 -36.96 3.56 0.55
CA ASN A 59 -37.27 4.97 0.76
C ASN A 59 -36.04 5.74 1.27
N GLY A 60 -35.24 6.26 0.35
CA GLY A 60 -34.03 6.99 0.63
C GLY A 60 -32.77 6.32 0.07
N SER A 61 -31.61 6.83 0.45
CA SER A 61 -30.33 6.32 -0.03
C SER A 61 -29.91 5.02 0.68
N ILE A 62 -29.04 4.24 0.03
CA ILE A 62 -28.51 3.02 0.63
C ILE A 62 -27.57 3.29 1.83
N ALA A 63 -27.17 4.52 2.08
CA ALA A 63 -26.32 4.89 3.22
C ALA A 63 -26.98 4.57 4.59
N GLN A 64 -28.31 4.45 4.64
CA GLN A 64 -29.03 4.06 5.85
C GLN A 64 -29.03 2.55 6.14
N LEU A 65 -28.56 1.72 5.20
CA LEU A 65 -28.54 0.26 5.36
C LEU A 65 -27.36 -0.17 6.26
N PRO A 66 -27.61 -1.02 7.29
CA PRO A 66 -26.55 -1.45 8.22
C PRO A 66 -25.35 -2.13 7.55
N ASN A 67 -25.57 -2.95 6.52
CA ASN A 67 -24.52 -3.61 5.77
C ASN A 67 -23.66 -2.63 4.95
N VAL A 68 -24.26 -1.54 4.46
CA VAL A 68 -23.51 -0.47 3.76
C VAL A 68 -22.66 0.31 4.76
N GLN A 69 -23.23 0.65 5.92
CA GLN A 69 -22.50 1.32 7.01
C GLN A 69 -21.34 0.47 7.52
N GLN A 70 -21.53 -0.84 7.65
CA GLN A 70 -20.47 -1.77 8.01
C GLN A 70 -19.34 -1.74 7.00
N LEU A 71 -19.63 -1.88 5.69
CA LEU A 71 -18.60 -1.84 4.63
C LEU A 71 -17.84 -0.51 4.62
N LEU A 72 -18.51 0.62 4.81
CA LEU A 72 -17.86 1.93 4.89
C LEU A 72 -16.96 2.04 6.12
N GLY A 73 -17.41 1.54 7.27
CA GLY A 73 -16.59 1.49 8.49
C GLY A 73 -15.33 0.64 8.31
N GLU A 74 -15.46 -0.52 7.67
CA GLU A 74 -14.33 -1.40 7.36
C GLU A 74 -13.35 -0.76 6.36
N ILE A 75 -13.86 -0.02 5.36
CA ILE A 75 -13.04 0.76 4.41
C ILE A 75 -12.24 1.82 5.16
N ASP A 76 -12.89 2.61 6.01
CA ASP A 76 -12.23 3.69 6.76
C ASP A 76 -11.22 3.16 7.80
N LEU A 77 -11.49 1.99 8.40
CA LEU A 77 -10.54 1.30 9.28
C LEU A 77 -9.25 0.93 8.55
N GLU A 78 -9.38 0.28 7.37
CA GLU A 78 -8.23 -0.08 6.56
C GLU A 78 -7.46 1.14 6.05
N LEU A 79 -8.16 2.20 5.64
CA LEU A 79 -7.55 3.44 5.18
C LEU A 79 -6.79 4.15 6.29
N THR A 80 -7.37 4.20 7.49
CA THR A 80 -6.73 4.80 8.68
C THR A 80 -5.48 4.02 9.06
N LYS A 81 -5.56 2.70 9.12
CA LYS A 81 -4.41 1.82 9.37
C LYS A 81 -3.27 2.08 8.36
N ALA A 82 -3.60 2.10 7.08
CA ALA A 82 -2.62 2.34 6.02
C ALA A 82 -1.93 3.71 6.16
N ARG A 83 -2.69 4.77 6.48
CA ARG A 83 -2.16 6.12 6.70
C ARG A 83 -1.25 6.20 7.91
N LEU A 84 -1.66 5.64 9.04
CA LEU A 84 -0.84 5.63 10.26
C LEU A 84 0.51 4.95 10.02
N VAL A 85 0.50 3.84 9.29
CA VAL A 85 1.73 3.11 8.98
C VAL A 85 2.64 3.90 8.04
N ILE A 86 2.13 4.37 6.89
CA ILE A 86 3.01 5.03 5.89
C ILE A 86 3.54 6.37 6.40
N TYR A 87 2.70 7.18 7.06
CA TYR A 87 3.14 8.46 7.58
C TYR A 87 4.08 8.31 8.78
N GLY A 88 3.85 7.31 9.64
CA GLY A 88 4.77 6.98 10.74
C GLY A 88 6.15 6.61 10.23
N VAL A 89 6.23 5.72 9.24
CA VAL A 89 7.51 5.32 8.63
C VAL A 89 8.16 6.47 7.88
N ALA A 90 7.40 7.28 7.13
CA ALA A 90 7.94 8.45 6.44
C ALA A 90 8.53 9.47 7.42
N SER A 91 7.81 9.78 8.50
CA SER A 91 8.31 10.68 9.55
C SER A 91 9.60 10.16 10.20
N SER A 92 9.68 8.84 10.45
CA SER A 92 10.90 8.22 10.98
C SER A 92 12.05 8.24 9.98
N TYR A 93 11.76 8.16 8.69
CA TYR A 93 12.76 8.26 7.62
C TYR A 93 13.31 9.69 7.48
N ASP A 94 12.47 10.71 7.64
CA ASP A 94 12.88 12.11 7.56
C ASP A 94 13.70 12.57 8.78
N ASN A 95 13.72 11.79 9.86
CA ASN A 95 14.48 12.08 11.06
C ASN A 95 15.79 11.30 11.06
N GLU A 96 16.93 12.00 10.98
CA GLU A 96 18.28 11.42 10.90
C GLU A 96 18.60 10.49 12.09
N SER A 97 18.03 10.72 13.29
CA SER A 97 18.26 9.89 14.47
C SER A 97 17.54 8.54 14.42
N THR A 98 16.46 8.42 13.65
CA THR A 98 15.67 7.19 13.53
C THR A 98 15.79 6.50 12.17
N LYS A 99 16.25 7.23 11.16
CA LYS A 99 16.42 6.71 9.79
C LYS A 99 17.27 5.44 9.72
N GLU A 100 18.42 5.45 10.41
CA GLU A 100 19.34 4.30 10.43
C GLU A 100 18.78 3.08 11.18
N LEU A 101 17.72 3.27 11.98
CA LEU A 101 17.05 2.20 12.70
C LEU A 101 16.00 1.48 11.86
N LEU A 102 15.60 2.05 10.71
CA LEU A 102 14.60 1.46 9.81
C LEU A 102 15.23 0.30 9.03
N THR A 103 15.00 -0.91 9.48
CA THR A 103 15.54 -2.13 8.82
C THR A 103 14.49 -2.84 7.97
N ASN A 104 13.27 -2.98 8.49
CA ASN A 104 12.17 -3.71 7.86
C ASN A 104 10.95 -2.82 7.60
N GLU A 105 10.83 -1.69 8.29
CA GLU A 105 9.62 -0.88 8.40
C GLU A 105 9.15 -0.34 7.06
N ILE A 106 10.06 0.04 6.14
CA ILE A 106 9.72 0.49 4.79
C ILE A 106 9.06 -0.64 3.99
N SER A 107 9.62 -1.85 4.07
CA SER A 107 9.05 -3.03 3.39
C SER A 107 7.70 -3.42 3.99
N VAL A 108 7.57 -3.34 5.33
CA VAL A 108 6.33 -3.57 6.05
C VAL A 108 5.27 -2.53 5.68
N ALA A 109 5.65 -1.25 5.61
CA ALA A 109 4.73 -0.19 5.18
C ALA A 109 4.23 -0.44 3.75
N LYS A 110 5.11 -0.81 2.81
CA LYS A 110 4.71 -1.18 1.44
C LYS A 110 3.72 -2.35 1.47
N HIS A 111 4.02 -3.42 2.18
CA HIS A 111 3.15 -4.60 2.29
C HIS A 111 1.77 -4.23 2.85
N ILE A 112 1.71 -3.56 3.99
CA ILE A 112 0.45 -3.19 4.65
C ILE A 112 -0.40 -2.28 3.75
N VAL A 113 0.19 -1.21 3.22
CA VAL A 113 -0.56 -0.20 2.47
C VAL A 113 -1.08 -0.74 1.15
N THR A 114 -0.28 -1.53 0.41
CA THR A 114 -0.74 -2.13 -0.86
C THR A 114 -1.84 -3.15 -0.65
N ASN A 115 -1.75 -3.98 0.38
CA ASN A 115 -2.79 -4.96 0.70
C ASN A 115 -4.07 -4.30 1.25
N SER A 116 -3.95 -3.25 2.08
CA SER A 116 -5.09 -2.44 2.50
C SER A 116 -5.78 -1.75 1.31
N ALA A 117 -5.02 -1.23 0.35
CA ALA A 117 -5.59 -0.62 -0.86
C ALA A 117 -6.42 -1.62 -1.68
N ILE A 118 -5.93 -2.85 -1.85
CA ILE A 118 -6.68 -3.92 -2.52
C ILE A 118 -7.99 -4.22 -1.77
N THR A 119 -7.90 -4.36 -0.44
CA THR A 119 -9.07 -4.63 0.41
C THR A 119 -10.10 -3.51 0.33
N ILE A 120 -9.67 -2.25 0.35
CA ILE A 120 -10.54 -1.08 0.25
C ILE A 120 -11.28 -1.06 -1.10
N VAL A 121 -10.56 -1.26 -2.20
CA VAL A 121 -11.18 -1.27 -3.54
C VAL A 121 -12.17 -2.42 -3.68
N ASP A 122 -11.84 -3.63 -3.20
CA ASP A 122 -12.76 -4.77 -3.22
C ASP A 122 -14.05 -4.47 -2.43
N LYS A 123 -13.94 -3.92 -1.22
CA LYS A 123 -15.09 -3.54 -0.39
C LYS A 123 -15.93 -2.43 -1.05
N ALA A 124 -15.30 -1.42 -1.67
CA ALA A 124 -15.99 -0.38 -2.42
C ALA A 124 -16.77 -0.96 -3.60
N MET A 125 -16.20 -1.93 -4.32
CA MET A 125 -16.90 -2.62 -5.42
C MET A 125 -18.08 -3.45 -4.91
N ARG A 126 -17.95 -4.14 -3.79
CA ARG A 126 -19.06 -4.88 -3.15
C ARG A 126 -20.20 -3.96 -2.76
N LEU A 127 -19.90 -2.78 -2.21
CA LEU A 127 -20.88 -1.77 -1.85
C LEU A 127 -21.65 -1.26 -3.07
N VAL A 128 -20.95 -0.95 -4.15
CA VAL A 128 -21.53 -0.43 -5.39
C VAL A 128 -22.26 -1.51 -6.20
N GLY A 129 -21.90 -2.79 -5.99
CA GLY A 129 -22.49 -3.93 -6.66
C GLY A 129 -22.10 -4.00 -8.14
N ALA A 130 -22.99 -4.60 -8.96
CA ALA A 130 -22.71 -4.85 -10.38
C ALA A 130 -22.35 -3.59 -11.20
N LYS A 131 -22.80 -2.41 -10.79
CA LYS A 131 -22.43 -1.14 -11.43
C LYS A 131 -20.93 -0.88 -11.39
N SER A 132 -20.21 -1.41 -10.40
CA SER A 132 -18.77 -1.27 -10.28
C SER A 132 -17.97 -1.89 -11.44
N LEU A 133 -18.58 -2.85 -12.15
CA LEU A 133 -17.97 -3.55 -13.29
C LEU A 133 -18.14 -2.83 -14.63
N GLN A 134 -18.98 -1.80 -14.70
CA GLN A 134 -19.21 -1.04 -15.92
C GLN A 134 -17.93 -0.29 -16.33
N ARG A 135 -17.64 -0.24 -17.64
CA ARG A 135 -16.45 0.43 -18.17
C ARG A 135 -16.36 1.92 -17.82
N THR A 136 -17.50 2.57 -17.63
CA THR A 136 -17.61 3.98 -17.22
C THR A 136 -17.42 4.18 -15.72
N ASN A 137 -17.47 3.11 -14.91
CA ASN A 137 -17.28 3.18 -13.47
C ASN A 137 -15.78 3.17 -13.13
N PRO A 138 -15.25 4.11 -12.32
CA PRO A 138 -13.83 4.19 -12.03
C PRO A 138 -13.32 2.99 -11.21
N LEU A 139 -14.16 2.34 -10.40
CA LEU A 139 -13.75 1.25 -9.51
C LEU A 139 -13.18 0.04 -10.27
N GLN A 140 -13.70 -0.28 -11.48
CA GLN A 140 -13.16 -1.37 -12.30
C GLN A 140 -11.71 -1.11 -12.74
N ARG A 141 -11.34 0.16 -12.95
CA ARG A 141 -9.95 0.55 -13.23
C ARG A 141 -9.12 0.49 -11.96
N TYR A 142 -9.59 1.10 -10.87
CA TYR A 142 -8.90 1.07 -9.59
C TYR A 142 -8.60 -0.36 -9.12
N TYR A 143 -9.54 -1.29 -9.35
CA TYR A 143 -9.34 -2.70 -9.02
C TYR A 143 -8.16 -3.35 -9.77
N ARG A 144 -7.99 -3.03 -11.05
CA ARG A 144 -6.84 -3.53 -11.82
C ARG A 144 -5.55 -2.83 -11.39
N ASP A 145 -5.61 -1.52 -11.21
CA ASP A 145 -4.44 -0.70 -10.92
C ASP A 145 -3.81 -1.08 -9.57
N VAL A 146 -4.61 -1.29 -8.50
CA VAL A 146 -4.07 -1.68 -7.19
C VAL A 146 -3.38 -3.04 -7.20
N ARG A 147 -3.73 -3.93 -8.13
CA ARG A 147 -3.13 -5.26 -8.24
C ARG A 147 -1.65 -5.22 -8.63
N ALA A 148 -1.22 -4.19 -9.34
CA ALA A 148 0.19 -3.99 -9.67
C ALA A 148 1.07 -3.88 -8.40
N GLY A 149 0.51 -3.41 -7.28
CA GLY A 149 1.21 -3.32 -6.00
C GLY A 149 1.75 -4.64 -5.47
N LEU A 150 1.12 -5.76 -5.82
CA LEU A 150 1.60 -7.10 -5.43
C LEU A 150 2.91 -7.48 -6.13
N HIS A 151 3.17 -6.89 -7.31
CA HIS A 151 4.30 -7.22 -8.17
C HIS A 151 5.43 -6.18 -8.10
N ASN A 152 5.22 -5.06 -7.43
CA ASN A 152 6.30 -4.10 -7.17
C ASN A 152 7.23 -4.58 -6.05
N PRO A 153 8.57 -4.50 -6.24
CA PRO A 153 9.52 -4.86 -5.18
C PRO A 153 9.45 -3.90 -3.97
N PRO A 154 9.72 -4.39 -2.76
CA PRO A 154 9.79 -5.80 -2.41
C PRO A 154 8.41 -6.46 -2.47
N MET A 155 8.32 -7.64 -3.06
CA MET A 155 7.08 -8.43 -3.09
C MET A 155 6.74 -8.95 -1.69
N ASP A 156 5.51 -9.37 -1.49
CA ASP A 156 5.01 -9.75 -0.16
C ASP A 156 5.78 -10.91 0.45
N ASP A 157 6.08 -11.94 -0.33
CA ASP A 157 6.89 -13.10 0.07
C ASP A 157 8.31 -12.70 0.48
N MET A 158 8.93 -11.76 -0.22
CA MET A 158 10.26 -11.23 0.12
C MET A 158 10.24 -10.50 1.46
N THR A 159 9.22 -9.68 1.71
CA THR A 159 9.03 -8.97 2.98
C THR A 159 8.84 -9.96 4.13
N ILE A 160 7.95 -10.93 3.98
CA ILE A 160 7.66 -11.94 5.00
C ILE A 160 8.92 -12.79 5.29
N LYS A 161 9.65 -13.23 4.25
CA LYS A 161 10.90 -13.96 4.41
C LYS A 161 11.95 -13.16 5.17
N LYS A 162 12.12 -11.87 4.82
CA LYS A 162 13.07 -10.98 5.51
C LYS A 162 12.75 -10.85 6.99
N LEU A 163 11.48 -10.64 7.35
CA LEU A 163 11.03 -10.56 8.75
C LEU A 163 11.33 -11.85 9.52
N ALA A 164 11.08 -13.00 8.90
CA ALA A 164 11.36 -14.29 9.53
C ALA A 164 12.86 -14.49 9.80
N LEU A 165 13.72 -14.12 8.83
CA LEU A 165 15.19 -14.20 9.00
C LEU A 165 15.67 -13.29 10.11
N THR A 166 15.20 -12.03 10.15
CA THR A 166 15.53 -11.08 11.23
C THR A 166 15.17 -11.66 12.62
N ALA A 167 13.95 -12.21 12.76
CA ALA A 167 13.53 -12.78 14.03
C ALA A 167 14.38 -13.99 14.47
N LEU A 168 14.80 -14.84 13.53
CA LEU A 168 15.68 -15.98 13.81
C LEU A 168 17.10 -15.54 14.20
N GLU A 169 17.63 -14.51 13.56
CA GLU A 169 18.95 -13.94 13.89
C GLU A 169 18.96 -13.31 15.29
N GLU A 170 17.90 -12.59 15.66
CA GLU A 170 17.78 -12.00 17.00
C GLU A 170 17.78 -13.05 18.12
N ASP A 171 17.11 -14.20 17.92
CA ASP A 171 17.12 -15.29 18.92
C ASP A 171 18.50 -15.95 19.02
N ASN A 172 19.19 -16.16 17.90
CA ASN A 172 20.54 -16.70 17.88
C ASN A 172 21.54 -15.77 18.60
N ASN A 173 21.44 -14.46 18.38
CA ASN A 173 22.30 -13.48 19.03
C ASN A 173 22.06 -13.45 20.57
N LYS A 174 20.80 -13.52 21.02
CA LYS A 174 20.46 -13.61 22.45
C LYS A 174 21.03 -14.87 23.12
N LYS A 175 21.10 -16.00 22.39
CA LYS A 175 21.69 -17.25 22.89
C LYS A 175 23.22 -17.20 23.00
N LEU A 176 23.88 -16.49 22.08
CA LEU A 176 25.32 -16.29 22.12
C LEU A 176 25.74 -15.41 23.31
N VAL A 177 25.03 -14.32 23.57
CA VAL A 177 25.29 -13.46 24.73
C VAL A 177 25.13 -14.21 26.04
N LYS A 178 24.11 -15.06 26.20
CA LYS A 178 23.91 -15.88 27.42
C LYS A 178 24.92 -17.02 27.63
N ARG A 179 25.71 -17.36 26.62
CA ARG A 179 26.76 -18.40 26.70
C ARG A 179 28.15 -17.81 26.94
N GLY A 180 28.30 -16.51 26.85
CA GLY A 180 29.56 -15.79 27.10
C GLY A 180 29.69 -15.24 28.52
N ASP A 181 28.64 -15.35 29.34
CA ASP A 181 28.62 -15.10 30.78
C ASP A 181 28.75 -16.43 31.53
#